data_deed678f561b034aace81f03c1d5c200
#
_entry.id   deed678f561b034aace81f03c1d5c200
#
_cell.length_a   1.000
_cell.length_b   1.000
_cell.length_c   1.000
_cell.angle_alpha   90.00
_cell.angle_beta   90.00
_cell.angle_gamma   90.00
#
_symmetry.space_group_name_H-M   'P 1'
#
loop_
_entity.id
_entity.type
_entity.pdbx_description
1 polymer ?
#
loop_
_entity_poly.entity_id
_entity_poly.type
_entity_poly.pdbx_seq_one_letter_code
_entity_poly.pdbx_strand_id
1 'polypeptide(L)'
;MSSSVHGALLLTSDLVDFVLGPISMKAGSCSRDLVPSISQAYGCRVSRSSNGAGVDEVCVFLSESRSANVLRDLRDGGAFSVVFSRPTTHRTVQLKAVAVRIEPLQPGDQALIDRYGLRASGELISLGYPPAFSQALMAPGITDAVCVCFVPNAAFDQTPGAGAGQPLGVTT
;
A
#
# COMPACT_ATOMS: atom_id res chain seq x y z
N MET A 1 -4.53 30.76 -9.30
CA MET A 1 -4.57 29.29 -9.44
C MET A 1 -3.13 28.82 -9.29
N SER A 2 -2.73 28.48 -8.08
CA SER A 2 -1.34 28.07 -7.79
C SER A 2 -1.24 26.57 -8.10
N SER A 3 -0.56 26.23 -9.21
CA SER A 3 -0.19 24.86 -9.54
C SER A 3 0.89 24.42 -8.57
N SER A 4 0.51 23.78 -7.48
CA SER A 4 1.46 23.12 -6.59
C SER A 4 2.08 21.98 -7.38
N VAL A 5 3.28 22.17 -7.88
CA VAL A 5 4.15 21.07 -8.32
C VAL A 5 4.45 20.26 -7.07
N HIS A 6 3.67 19.22 -6.84
CA HIS A 6 3.98 18.23 -5.81
C HIS A 6 5.21 17.48 -6.30
N GLY A 7 6.38 17.82 -5.78
CA GLY A 7 7.61 17.07 -6.00
C GLY A 7 7.40 15.62 -5.61
N ALA A 8 8.05 14.71 -6.31
CA ALA A 8 7.99 13.29 -5.99
C ALA A 8 8.62 13.05 -4.60
N LEU A 9 7.95 12.21 -3.81
CA LEU A 9 8.40 11.89 -2.46
C LEU A 9 9.48 10.80 -2.53
N LEU A 10 10.65 11.06 -1.95
CA LEU A 10 11.65 10.02 -1.73
C LEU A 10 11.32 9.26 -0.43
N LEU A 11 11.19 7.94 -0.55
CA LEU A 11 10.98 7.07 0.60
C LEU A 11 12.31 6.84 1.31
N THR A 12 12.37 7.14 2.61
CA THR A 12 13.54 6.78 3.43
C THR A 12 13.69 5.25 3.50
N SER A 13 14.91 4.77 3.77
CA SER A 13 15.15 3.32 3.92
C SER A 13 14.27 2.72 5.02
N ASP A 14 14.11 3.41 6.15
CA ASP A 14 13.20 2.99 7.24
C ASP A 14 11.75 2.83 6.77
N LEU A 15 11.27 3.76 5.93
CA LEU A 15 9.91 3.69 5.40
C LEU A 15 9.74 2.54 4.41
N VAL A 16 10.74 2.30 3.55
CA VAL A 16 10.75 1.14 2.64
C VAL A 16 10.75 -0.17 3.43
N ASP A 17 11.61 -0.31 4.43
CA ASP A 17 11.67 -1.51 5.28
C ASP A 17 10.35 -1.73 6.02
N PHE A 18 9.71 -0.64 6.46
CA PHE A 18 8.40 -0.70 7.11
C PHE A 18 7.31 -1.21 6.16
N VAL A 19 7.16 -0.62 4.96
CA VAL A 19 6.09 -1.02 4.02
C VAL A 19 6.29 -2.43 3.45
N LEU A 20 7.53 -2.92 3.40
CA LEU A 20 7.86 -4.31 3.04
C LEU A 20 7.75 -5.29 4.21
N GLY A 21 7.38 -4.82 5.38
CA GLY A 21 7.27 -5.60 6.62
C GLY A 21 6.00 -6.46 6.72
N PRO A 22 5.82 -7.16 7.86
CA PRO A 22 4.61 -7.92 8.17
C PRO A 22 3.51 -6.98 8.69
N ILE A 23 2.86 -6.28 7.80
CA ILE A 23 1.91 -5.21 8.10
C ILE A 23 0.56 -5.46 7.42
N SER A 24 -0.51 -4.86 7.94
CA SER A 24 -1.79 -4.77 7.25
C SER A 24 -1.73 -3.66 6.21
N MET A 25 -2.24 -3.91 5.00
CA MET A 25 -2.29 -2.94 3.92
C MET A 25 -3.73 -2.73 3.48
N LYS A 26 -4.19 -1.47 3.49
CA LYS A 26 -5.52 -1.09 3.00
C LYS A 26 -5.38 -0.08 1.87
N ALA A 27 -5.82 -0.47 0.69
CA ALA A 27 -5.88 0.40 -0.48
C ALA A 27 -7.24 1.10 -0.51
N GLY A 28 -7.23 2.41 -0.69
CA GLY A 28 -8.42 3.24 -0.77
C GLY A 28 -8.45 4.06 -2.05
N SER A 29 -9.62 4.21 -2.63
CA SER A 29 -9.91 5.08 -3.76
C SER A 29 -11.11 5.95 -3.47
N CYS A 30 -11.34 6.91 -4.37
CA CYS A 30 -12.54 7.74 -4.34
C CYS A 30 -13.04 7.90 -5.78
N SER A 31 -14.31 7.63 -6.02
CA SER A 31 -14.93 7.85 -7.33
C SER A 31 -15.04 9.35 -7.66
N ARG A 32 -15.42 9.69 -8.89
CA ARG A 32 -15.69 11.07 -9.30
C ARG A 32 -16.83 11.71 -8.52
N ASP A 33 -17.77 10.90 -8.02
CA ASP A 33 -18.89 11.34 -7.18
C ASP A 33 -18.53 11.41 -5.69
N LEU A 34 -17.22 11.34 -5.37
CA LEU A 34 -16.68 11.39 -4.01
C LEU A 34 -17.13 10.21 -3.12
N VAL A 35 -17.51 9.09 -3.71
CA VAL A 35 -17.82 7.87 -2.97
C VAL A 35 -16.53 7.08 -2.71
N PRO A 36 -16.15 6.86 -1.44
CA PRO A 36 -14.94 6.12 -1.11
C PRO A 36 -15.12 4.61 -1.29
N SER A 37 -14.04 3.95 -1.72
CA SER A 37 -13.93 2.49 -1.78
C SER A 37 -12.66 2.06 -1.06
N ILE A 38 -12.69 0.88 -0.41
CA ILE A 38 -11.53 0.31 0.30
C ILE A 38 -11.40 -1.17 0.00
N SER A 39 -10.15 -1.64 -0.07
CA SER A 39 -9.83 -3.06 -0.24
C SER A 39 -8.58 -3.45 0.52
N GLN A 40 -8.45 -4.75 0.82
CA GLN A 40 -7.23 -5.35 1.34
C GLN A 40 -6.20 -5.47 0.21
N ALA A 41 -4.95 -5.07 0.48
CA ALA A 41 -3.81 -5.42 -0.37
C ALA A 41 -3.05 -6.62 0.24
N TYR A 42 -2.44 -7.42 -0.63
CA TYR A 42 -1.81 -8.71 -0.29
C TYR A 42 -0.30 -8.69 -0.53
N GLY A 43 0.33 -7.60 -0.18
CA GLY A 43 1.75 -7.39 -0.33
C GLY A 43 2.07 -6.19 -1.22
N CYS A 44 3.35 -5.87 -1.29
CA CYS A 44 3.83 -4.80 -2.14
C CYS A 44 5.27 -5.05 -2.61
N ARG A 45 5.66 -4.28 -3.61
CA ARG A 45 7.02 -4.15 -4.13
C ARG A 45 7.38 -2.67 -4.16
N VAL A 46 8.61 -2.34 -3.82
CA VAL A 46 9.18 -0.99 -3.98
C VAL A 46 10.32 -1.07 -4.97
N SER A 47 10.23 -0.29 -6.04
CA SER A 47 11.28 -0.13 -7.04
C SER A 47 12.00 1.18 -6.81
N ARG A 48 13.30 1.12 -6.50
CA ARG A 48 14.13 2.33 -6.36
C ARG A 48 14.67 2.74 -7.72
N SER A 49 14.74 4.03 -7.95
CA SER A 49 15.39 4.54 -9.14
C SER A 49 16.90 4.27 -9.10
N SER A 50 17.39 3.64 -10.17
CA SER A 50 18.79 3.22 -10.29
C SER A 50 19.82 4.36 -10.39
N ASN A 51 19.38 5.61 -10.59
CA ASN A 51 20.27 6.75 -10.84
C ASN A 51 20.35 7.77 -9.69
N GLY A 52 19.81 7.45 -8.50
CA GLY A 52 19.85 8.35 -7.34
C GLY A 52 19.07 9.67 -7.49
N ALA A 53 18.57 9.98 -8.68
CA ALA A 53 17.79 11.18 -9.01
C ALA A 53 16.34 10.86 -9.36
N GLY A 54 15.92 9.61 -9.22
CA GLY A 54 14.60 9.16 -9.61
C GLY A 54 13.69 8.87 -8.42
N VAL A 55 12.45 8.64 -8.74
CA VAL A 55 11.34 8.51 -7.81
C VAL A 55 11.16 7.05 -7.45
N ASP A 56 11.01 6.75 -6.17
CA ASP A 56 10.64 5.41 -5.72
C ASP A 56 9.20 5.12 -6.15
N GLU A 57 8.99 3.97 -6.78
CA GLU A 57 7.67 3.48 -7.15
C GLU A 57 7.24 2.38 -6.20
N VAL A 58 6.01 2.47 -5.74
CA VAL A 58 5.37 1.44 -4.90
C VAL A 58 4.30 0.74 -5.74
N CYS A 59 4.34 -0.59 -5.77
CA CYS A 59 3.30 -1.41 -6.37
C CYS A 59 2.66 -2.26 -5.27
N VAL A 60 1.35 -2.17 -5.09
CA VAL A 60 0.58 -3.02 -4.17
C VAL A 60 -0.22 -4.05 -4.93
N PHE A 61 -0.38 -5.24 -4.37
CA PHE A 61 -1.08 -6.36 -5.01
C PHE A 61 -2.52 -6.42 -4.50
N LEU A 62 -3.48 -6.29 -5.42
CA LEU A 62 -4.91 -6.38 -5.13
C LEU A 62 -5.51 -7.59 -5.83
N SER A 63 -6.49 -8.27 -5.18
CA SER A 63 -7.32 -9.25 -5.88
C SER A 63 -8.32 -8.50 -6.76
N GLU A 64 -8.39 -8.83 -8.04
CA GLU A 64 -9.27 -8.13 -8.99
C GLU A 64 -10.74 -8.27 -8.59
N SER A 65 -11.17 -9.48 -8.24
CA SER A 65 -12.56 -9.74 -7.84
C SER A 65 -12.94 -9.07 -6.51
N ARG A 66 -12.02 -9.06 -5.54
CA ARG A 66 -12.27 -8.47 -4.20
C ARG A 66 -12.11 -6.96 -4.16
N SER A 67 -11.46 -6.36 -5.17
CA SER A 67 -11.14 -4.94 -5.23
C SER A 67 -11.84 -4.22 -6.39
N ALA A 68 -12.91 -4.80 -6.93
CA ALA A 68 -13.57 -4.31 -8.14
C ALA A 68 -13.93 -2.82 -8.07
N ASN A 69 -14.45 -2.33 -6.94
CA ASN A 69 -14.80 -0.92 -6.77
C ASN A 69 -13.56 -0.01 -6.77
N VAL A 70 -12.51 -0.38 -6.01
CA VAL A 70 -11.24 0.36 -5.99
C VAL A 70 -10.64 0.44 -7.39
N LEU A 71 -10.56 -0.70 -8.08
CA LEU A 71 -9.96 -0.75 -9.43
C LEU A 71 -10.79 0.01 -10.47
N ARG A 72 -12.13 0.00 -10.37
CA ARG A 72 -13.01 0.82 -11.21
C ARG A 72 -12.71 2.30 -11.00
N ASP A 73 -12.71 2.77 -9.74
CA ASP A 73 -12.47 4.18 -9.41
C ASP A 73 -11.10 4.65 -9.94
N LEU A 74 -10.07 3.78 -9.84
CA LEU A 74 -8.73 4.09 -10.34
C LEU A 74 -8.66 4.14 -11.87
N ARG A 75 -9.35 3.25 -12.59
CA ARG A 75 -9.47 3.29 -14.05
C ARG A 75 -10.16 4.57 -14.53
N ASP A 76 -11.07 5.10 -13.72
CA ASP A 76 -11.77 6.36 -13.97
C ASP A 76 -10.97 7.60 -13.54
N GLY A 77 -9.73 7.45 -13.10
CA GLY A 77 -8.84 8.52 -12.69
C GLY A 77 -9.09 9.04 -11.26
N GLY A 78 -9.67 8.21 -10.40
CA GLY A 78 -9.88 8.51 -8.99
C GLY A 78 -8.58 8.62 -8.19
N ALA A 79 -8.65 9.36 -7.07
CA ALA A 79 -7.54 9.47 -6.12
C ALA A 79 -7.23 8.12 -5.46
N PHE A 80 -5.97 7.91 -5.10
CA PHE A 80 -5.48 6.68 -4.49
C PHE A 80 -4.72 6.92 -3.20
N SER A 81 -4.91 6.06 -2.24
CA SER A 81 -4.10 6.00 -1.03
C SER A 81 -3.92 4.58 -0.54
N VAL A 82 -2.79 4.32 0.13
CA VAL A 82 -2.57 3.05 0.84
C VAL A 82 -2.17 3.35 2.27
N VAL A 83 -2.81 2.66 3.21
CA VAL A 83 -2.45 2.68 4.62
C VAL A 83 -1.73 1.39 4.96
N PHE A 84 -0.56 1.52 5.55
CA PHE A 84 0.32 0.46 6.02
C PHE A 84 0.35 0.53 7.54
N SER A 85 -0.10 -0.53 8.22
CA SER A 85 -0.19 -0.54 9.69
C SER A 85 0.38 -1.83 10.27
N ARG A 86 1.27 -1.72 11.25
CA ARG A 86 1.80 -2.88 11.96
C ARG A 86 0.90 -3.20 13.16
N PRO A 87 0.25 -4.37 13.19
CA PRO A 87 -0.69 -4.71 14.25
C PRO A 87 -0.09 -4.71 15.66
N THR A 88 1.16 -5.16 15.81
CA THR A 88 1.84 -5.28 17.13
C THR A 88 2.30 -3.96 17.72
N THR A 89 2.55 -2.92 16.90
CA THR A 89 3.08 -1.63 17.39
C THR A 89 2.16 -0.46 17.13
N HIS A 90 1.10 -0.67 16.33
CA HIS A 90 0.21 0.36 15.80
C HIS A 90 0.89 1.44 14.95
N ARG A 91 2.19 1.30 14.66
CA ARG A 91 2.84 2.19 13.69
C ARG A 91 2.08 2.13 12.39
N THR A 92 1.66 3.29 11.89
CA THR A 92 0.79 3.40 10.72
C THR A 92 1.26 4.55 9.82
N VAL A 93 1.40 4.26 8.54
CA VAL A 93 1.80 5.24 7.52
C VAL A 93 0.77 5.20 6.39
N GLN A 94 0.42 6.37 5.89
CA GLN A 94 -0.40 6.52 4.69
C GLN A 94 0.44 7.11 3.56
N LEU A 95 0.46 6.45 2.41
CA LEU A 95 0.98 6.99 1.15
C LEU A 95 -0.19 7.40 0.27
N LYS A 96 -0.07 8.54 -0.43
CA LYS A 96 -1.06 9.03 -1.40
C LYS A 96 -0.45 9.21 -2.77
N ALA A 97 -1.28 9.05 -3.80
CA ALA A 97 -0.91 9.28 -5.19
C ALA A 97 -2.08 9.89 -5.98
N VAL A 98 -1.74 10.70 -6.97
CA VAL A 98 -2.72 11.31 -7.89
C VAL A 98 -2.87 10.54 -9.21
N ALA A 99 -1.93 9.65 -9.48
CA ALA A 99 -1.95 8.80 -10.68
C ALA A 99 -1.43 7.41 -10.32
N VAL A 100 -2.06 6.41 -10.92
CA VAL A 100 -1.67 5.00 -10.77
C VAL A 100 -1.65 4.31 -12.12
N ARG A 101 -0.92 3.19 -12.21
CA ARG A 101 -1.01 2.22 -13.29
C ARG A 101 -1.50 0.89 -12.73
N ILE A 102 -2.42 0.25 -13.45
CA ILE A 102 -2.89 -1.10 -13.11
C ILE A 102 -2.27 -2.05 -14.13
N GLU A 103 -1.47 -2.99 -13.66
CA GLU A 103 -0.65 -3.87 -14.49
C GLU A 103 -0.83 -5.33 -14.05
N PRO A 104 -0.61 -6.31 -14.93
CA PRO A 104 -0.51 -7.71 -14.51
C PRO A 104 0.71 -7.91 -13.61
N LEU A 105 0.71 -9.00 -12.84
CA LEU A 105 1.86 -9.38 -12.01
C LEU A 105 3.10 -9.59 -12.89
N GLN A 106 4.25 -9.17 -12.38
CA GLN A 106 5.55 -9.47 -12.96
C GLN A 106 6.11 -10.80 -12.41
N PRO A 107 7.09 -11.41 -13.08
CA PRO A 107 7.80 -12.57 -12.55
C PRO A 107 8.34 -12.29 -11.14
N GLY A 108 8.00 -13.16 -10.18
CA GLY A 108 8.38 -13.02 -8.78
C GLY A 108 7.32 -12.35 -7.87
N ASP A 109 6.34 -11.62 -8.41
CA ASP A 109 5.32 -10.95 -7.60
C ASP A 109 4.46 -11.95 -6.81
N GLN A 110 4.13 -13.13 -7.39
CA GLN A 110 3.39 -14.17 -6.67
C GLN A 110 4.14 -14.63 -5.42
N ALA A 111 5.46 -14.81 -5.50
CA ALA A 111 6.27 -15.17 -4.34
C ALA A 111 6.30 -14.08 -3.27
N LEU A 112 6.17 -12.79 -3.66
CA LEU A 112 6.00 -11.68 -2.71
C LEU A 112 4.67 -11.75 -1.99
N ILE A 113 3.57 -12.05 -2.70
CA ILE A 113 2.23 -12.23 -2.14
C ILE A 113 2.24 -13.39 -1.11
N ASP A 114 2.79 -14.53 -1.48
CA ASP A 114 2.85 -15.72 -0.63
C ASP A 114 3.67 -15.45 0.63
N ARG A 115 4.84 -14.83 0.48
CA ARG A 115 5.70 -14.44 1.60
C ARG A 115 5.04 -13.41 2.51
N TYR A 116 4.35 -12.43 1.94
CA TYR A 116 3.58 -11.45 2.72
C TYR A 116 2.51 -12.14 3.55
N GLY A 117 1.71 -13.03 2.95
CA GLY A 117 0.64 -13.75 3.64
C GLY A 117 1.16 -14.53 4.85
N LEU A 118 2.28 -15.25 4.70
CA LEU A 118 2.92 -15.98 5.80
C LEU A 118 3.37 -15.04 6.94
N ARG A 119 4.06 -13.95 6.60
CA ARG A 119 4.60 -13.01 7.60
C ARG A 119 3.50 -12.24 8.31
N ALA A 120 2.49 -11.76 7.58
CA ALA A 120 1.37 -11.02 8.14
C ALA A 120 0.47 -11.91 9.00
N SER A 121 0.28 -13.18 8.63
CA SER A 121 -0.39 -14.17 9.48
C SER A 121 0.39 -14.41 10.78
N GLY A 122 1.71 -14.53 10.71
CA GLY A 122 2.58 -14.67 11.90
C GLY A 122 2.47 -13.48 12.86
N GLU A 123 2.34 -12.26 12.35
CA GLU A 123 2.13 -11.06 13.15
C GLU A 123 0.80 -11.14 13.95
N LEU A 124 -0.29 -11.58 13.33
CA LEU A 124 -1.57 -11.77 14.02
C LEU A 124 -1.53 -12.90 15.03
N ILE A 125 -0.85 -14.00 14.70
CA ILE A 125 -0.68 -15.13 15.64
C ILE A 125 0.08 -14.68 16.89
N SER A 126 1.09 -13.83 16.76
CA SER A 126 1.84 -13.27 17.90
C SER A 126 0.98 -12.41 18.82
N LEU A 127 -0.14 -11.87 18.32
CA LEU A 127 -1.15 -11.15 19.09
C LEU A 127 -2.22 -12.07 19.71
N GLY A 128 -2.10 -13.39 19.55
CA GLY A 128 -3.02 -14.37 20.12
C GLY A 128 -4.20 -14.75 19.21
N TYR A 129 -4.24 -14.30 17.95
CA TYR A 129 -5.28 -14.74 17.02
C TYR A 129 -5.05 -16.20 16.59
N PRO A 130 -6.12 -17.01 16.42
CA PRO A 130 -5.98 -18.38 15.94
C PRO A 130 -5.29 -18.47 14.59
N PRO A 131 -4.40 -19.45 14.35
CA PRO A 131 -3.68 -19.60 13.09
C PRO A 131 -4.60 -19.68 11.87
N ALA A 132 -5.70 -20.47 11.95
CA ALA A 132 -6.66 -20.61 10.84
C ALA A 132 -7.34 -19.27 10.49
N PHE A 133 -7.70 -18.46 11.49
CA PHE A 133 -8.25 -17.12 11.28
C PHE A 133 -7.22 -16.20 10.62
N SER A 134 -6.00 -16.17 11.15
CA SER A 134 -4.91 -15.32 10.67
C SER A 134 -4.54 -15.63 9.21
N GLN A 135 -4.48 -16.91 8.86
CA GLN A 135 -4.23 -17.37 7.48
C GLN A 135 -5.38 -17.00 6.55
N ALA A 136 -6.63 -17.24 6.95
CA ALA A 136 -7.79 -16.89 6.13
C ALA A 136 -7.88 -15.39 5.84
N LEU A 137 -7.45 -14.56 6.78
CA LEU A 137 -7.47 -13.10 6.64
C LEU A 137 -6.31 -12.57 5.79
N MET A 138 -5.09 -13.06 6.03
CA MET A 138 -3.87 -12.49 5.45
C MET A 138 -3.32 -13.24 4.24
N ALA A 139 -3.64 -14.53 4.10
CA ALA A 139 -3.19 -15.40 3.03
C ALA A 139 -4.36 -16.19 2.41
N PRO A 140 -5.39 -15.53 1.87
CA PRO A 140 -6.61 -16.22 1.40
C PRO A 140 -6.46 -16.93 0.04
N GLY A 141 -5.24 -17.20 -0.44
CA GLY A 141 -4.99 -17.89 -1.70
C GLY A 141 -5.42 -17.04 -2.92
N ILE A 142 -4.83 -15.87 -3.09
CA ILE A 142 -5.16 -14.96 -4.19
C ILE A 142 -4.60 -15.50 -5.51
N THR A 143 -5.49 -15.72 -6.50
CA THR A 143 -5.14 -16.22 -7.84
C THR A 143 -5.43 -15.22 -8.96
N ASP A 144 -6.11 -14.12 -8.64
CA ASP A 144 -6.53 -13.06 -9.55
C ASP A 144 -5.88 -11.72 -9.20
N ALA A 145 -4.62 -11.76 -8.74
CA ALA A 145 -3.93 -10.55 -8.34
C ALA A 145 -3.55 -9.67 -9.52
N VAL A 146 -3.71 -8.36 -9.32
CA VAL A 146 -3.20 -7.30 -10.18
C VAL A 146 -2.31 -6.36 -9.39
N CYS A 147 -1.42 -5.68 -10.07
CA CYS A 147 -0.48 -4.72 -9.50
C CYS A 147 -1.02 -3.30 -9.69
N VAL A 148 -1.17 -2.55 -8.61
CA VAL A 148 -1.44 -1.11 -8.66
C VAL A 148 -0.16 -0.37 -8.33
N CYS A 149 0.49 0.20 -9.35
CA CYS A 149 1.77 0.87 -9.27
C CYS A 149 1.58 2.38 -9.23
N PHE A 150 2.27 3.05 -8.30
CA PHE A 150 2.18 4.49 -8.11
C PHE A 150 3.48 5.08 -7.55
N VAL A 151 3.70 6.34 -7.87
CA VAL A 151 4.73 7.16 -7.25
C VAL A 151 4.05 7.98 -6.16
N PRO A 152 4.43 7.80 -4.88
CA PRO A 152 3.85 8.60 -3.81
C PRO A 152 4.15 10.08 -4.00
N ASN A 153 3.14 10.93 -3.87
CA ASN A 153 3.30 12.38 -3.85
C ASN A 153 3.08 12.98 -2.45
N ALA A 154 2.60 12.17 -1.50
CA ALA A 154 2.51 12.53 -0.10
C ALA A 154 2.57 11.29 0.80
N ALA A 155 3.16 11.45 1.99
CA ALA A 155 3.16 10.46 3.06
C ALA A 155 2.79 11.13 4.38
N PHE A 156 2.05 10.40 5.21
CA PHE A 156 1.61 10.89 6.52
C PHE A 156 1.83 9.82 7.60
N ASP A 157 2.26 10.26 8.77
CA ASP A 157 2.17 9.45 9.97
C ASP A 157 0.69 9.35 10.39
N GLN A 158 0.21 8.12 10.51
CA GLN A 158 -1.15 7.82 10.98
C GLN A 158 -1.10 6.96 12.25
N THR A 159 0.08 6.86 12.86
CA THR A 159 0.24 6.19 14.16
C THR A 159 -0.63 6.88 15.19
N PRO A 160 -1.49 6.15 15.94
CA PRO A 160 -2.36 6.75 16.95
C PRO A 160 -1.55 7.55 17.97
N GLY A 161 -1.86 8.84 18.11
CA GLY A 161 -1.16 9.74 19.04
C GLY A 161 -1.11 11.18 18.54
N ALA A 162 -0.36 12.02 19.22
CA ALA A 162 -0.25 13.46 18.90
C ALA A 162 0.40 13.76 17.54
N GLY A 163 1.16 12.81 16.99
CA GLY A 163 1.78 12.93 15.67
C GLY A 163 0.90 12.50 14.50
N ALA A 164 -0.30 11.98 14.75
CA ALA A 164 -1.19 11.52 13.69
C ALA A 164 -1.56 12.65 12.72
N GLY A 165 -1.44 12.39 11.42
CA GLY A 165 -1.70 13.36 10.36
C GLY A 165 -0.49 14.24 9.99
N GLN A 166 0.64 14.12 10.69
CA GLN A 166 1.84 14.87 10.33
C GLN A 166 2.45 14.33 9.03
N PRO A 167 2.89 15.21 8.11
CA PRO A 167 3.54 14.76 6.88
C PRO A 167 4.87 14.08 7.19
N LEU A 168 5.14 13.00 6.45
CA LEU A 168 6.39 12.25 6.45
C LEU A 168 7.14 12.48 5.14
N GLY A 169 8.46 12.56 5.22
CA GLY A 169 9.34 12.63 4.06
C GLY A 169 9.89 14.02 3.78
N VAL A 170 11.01 14.02 3.05
CA VAL A 170 11.68 15.24 2.58
C VAL A 170 11.26 15.45 1.13
N THR A 171 10.60 16.56 0.86
CA THR A 171 10.42 17.07 -0.51
C THR A 171 11.76 17.62 -0.98
N THR A 172 12.30 17.08 -2.06
CA THR A 172 13.44 17.69 -2.78
C THR A 172 12.95 18.80 -3.67
#